data_3c6e3ca3874e4264f7f2c516cae025c3
#
_entry.id   3c6e3ca3874e4264f7f2c516cae025c3
#
_cell.length_a   1.000
_cell.length_b   1.000
_cell.length_c   1.000
_cell.angle_alpha   90.00
_cell.angle_beta   90.00
_cell.angle_gamma   90.00
#
_symmetry.space_group_name_H-M   'P 1'
#
loop_
_entity.id
_entity.type
_entity.pdbx_description
1 polymer ?
#
loop_
_entity_poly.entity_id
_entity_poly.type
_entity_poly.pdbx_seq_one_letter_code
_entity_poly.pdbx_strand_id
1 'polypeptide(L)'
;AGPPRDFWATHLRIHGMLSRLLGLLSADMAIDLGTANTLVYVRGQGIVLNEPSVVALGQSRGKRRVLAVGNEAKRMLGRTPGSIQAIRPMRDGVIADFEVAEEMIKYFIRQVHNHRSFASPQVIICVPSGSTAVERRAIQESAENAGARKVFLIEEPMAAAIGADLPVTEPQGSMVVDIGGGTTEVAVLSL
;
A
#
# COMPACT_ATOMS: atom_id res chain seq x y z
N ALA A 1 -24.89 43.44 -2.57
CA ALA A 1 -24.68 42.98 -1.21
C ALA A 1 -24.06 41.59 -1.31
N GLY A 2 -22.80 41.43 -0.87
CA GLY A 2 -22.11 40.12 -0.83
C GLY A 2 -22.56 39.32 0.41
N PRO A 3 -22.35 38.00 0.42
CA PRO A 3 -22.73 37.17 1.52
C PRO A 3 -22.00 37.57 2.82
N PRO A 4 -22.62 37.40 3.99
CA PRO A 4 -22.03 37.82 5.25
C PRO A 4 -20.70 37.08 5.53
N ARG A 5 -19.75 37.78 6.14
CA ARG A 5 -18.39 37.28 6.40
C ARG A 5 -18.34 35.94 7.15
N ASP A 6 -19.38 35.63 7.90
CA ASP A 6 -19.46 34.42 8.71
C ASP A 6 -19.93 33.17 7.94
N PHE A 7 -20.45 33.35 6.71
CA PHE A 7 -20.92 32.26 5.88
C PHE A 7 -19.79 31.29 5.49
N TRP A 8 -18.62 31.84 5.14
CA TRP A 8 -17.45 31.03 4.77
C TRP A 8 -16.79 30.31 5.96
N ALA A 9 -16.79 30.97 7.12
CA ALA A 9 -16.24 30.38 8.35
C ALA A 9 -17.07 29.18 8.84
N THR A 10 -18.38 29.23 8.67
CA THR A 10 -19.30 28.13 9.05
C THR A 10 -19.18 26.96 8.09
N HIS A 11 -19.05 27.21 6.77
CA HIS A 11 -18.85 26.14 5.79
C HIS A 11 -17.50 25.41 5.92
N LEU A 12 -16.43 26.14 6.22
CA LEU A 12 -15.11 25.53 6.49
C LEU A 12 -15.10 24.70 7.76
N ARG A 13 -15.82 25.10 8.82
CA ARG A 13 -15.95 24.32 10.06
C ARG A 13 -16.76 23.04 9.88
N ILE A 14 -17.85 23.09 9.13
CA ILE A 14 -18.70 21.91 8.86
C ILE A 14 -17.93 20.88 8.01
N HIS A 15 -17.20 21.31 6.97
CA HIS A 15 -16.37 20.42 6.17
C HIS A 15 -15.23 19.80 6.99
N GLY A 16 -14.58 20.57 7.85
CA GLY A 16 -13.53 20.07 8.73
C GLY A 16 -14.05 19.10 9.81
N MET A 17 -15.27 19.32 10.31
CA MET A 17 -15.88 18.45 11.31
C MET A 17 -16.45 17.16 10.68
N LEU A 18 -17.05 17.25 9.49
CA LEU A 18 -17.54 16.09 8.74
C LEU A 18 -16.36 15.22 8.26
N SER A 19 -15.26 15.81 7.79
CA SER A 19 -14.06 15.07 7.39
C SER A 19 -13.37 14.38 8.56
N ARG A 20 -13.42 14.98 9.76
CA ARG A 20 -12.94 14.33 11.00
C ARG A 20 -13.84 13.19 11.45
N LEU A 21 -15.17 13.34 11.38
CA LEU A 21 -16.11 12.25 11.67
C LEU A 21 -15.99 11.11 10.65
N LEU A 22 -15.85 11.42 9.36
CA LEU A 22 -15.61 10.42 8.31
C LEU A 22 -14.24 9.76 8.47
N GLY A 23 -13.22 10.50 8.96
CA GLY A 23 -11.90 9.94 9.29
C GLY A 23 -11.91 8.96 10.47
N LEU A 24 -12.88 9.07 11.40
CA LEU A 24 -13.11 8.10 12.48
C LEU A 24 -13.79 6.82 11.98
N LEU A 25 -14.43 6.87 10.81
CA LEU A 25 -15.14 5.75 10.19
C LEU A 25 -14.33 5.08 9.09
N SER A 26 -13.18 5.64 8.68
CA SER A 26 -12.28 5.06 7.68
C SER A 26 -11.07 4.43 8.37
N ALA A 27 -10.78 3.19 8.00
CA ALA A 27 -9.55 2.52 8.40
C ALA A 27 -8.40 2.96 7.49
N ASP A 28 -7.82 4.15 7.76
CA ASP A 28 -6.63 4.62 7.04
C ASP A 28 -5.50 3.61 7.27
N MET A 29 -4.79 3.25 6.20
CA MET A 29 -3.81 2.18 6.22
C MET A 29 -2.51 2.56 5.55
N ALA A 30 -1.43 1.92 5.98
CA ALA A 30 -0.14 1.94 5.31
C ALA A 30 0.18 0.53 4.81
N ILE A 31 0.72 0.43 3.59
CA ILE A 31 1.07 -0.82 2.93
C ILE A 31 2.56 -0.77 2.58
N ASP A 32 3.28 -1.78 3.03
CA ASP A 32 4.65 -2.06 2.61
C ASP A 32 4.60 -3.23 1.62
N LEU A 33 4.94 -2.96 0.35
CA LEU A 33 4.92 -3.92 -0.76
C LEU A 33 6.28 -4.59 -0.92
N GLY A 34 6.74 -5.30 0.11
CA GLY A 34 8.04 -5.96 0.06
C GLY A 34 8.10 -7.13 -0.94
N THR A 35 9.31 -7.44 -1.41
CA THR A 35 9.58 -8.57 -2.33
C THR A 35 9.21 -9.92 -1.70
N ALA A 36 9.47 -10.11 -0.42
CA ALA A 36 9.18 -11.35 0.29
C ALA A 36 7.78 -11.37 0.89
N ASN A 37 7.43 -10.33 1.63
CA ASN A 37 6.15 -10.19 2.32
C ASN A 37 5.56 -8.80 2.09
N THR A 38 4.24 -8.72 2.08
CA THR A 38 3.48 -7.48 2.15
C THR A 38 2.95 -7.30 3.57
N LEU A 39 3.14 -6.12 4.13
CA LEU A 39 2.62 -5.73 5.43
C LEU A 39 1.52 -4.69 5.25
N VAL A 40 0.45 -4.80 6.05
CA VAL A 40 -0.57 -3.76 6.13
C VAL A 40 -0.76 -3.34 7.58
N TYR A 41 -0.54 -2.06 7.80
CA TYR A 41 -0.78 -1.40 9.07
C TYR A 41 -2.07 -0.60 9.00
N VAL A 42 -2.91 -0.70 10.00
CA VAL A 42 -4.14 0.10 10.14
C VAL A 42 -4.01 1.02 11.33
N ARG A 43 -4.38 2.27 11.15
CA ARG A 43 -4.34 3.29 12.19
C ARG A 43 -5.12 2.85 13.43
N GLY A 44 -4.44 2.81 14.57
CA GLY A 44 -5.02 2.41 15.85
C GLY A 44 -5.14 0.90 16.07
N GLN A 45 -4.83 0.06 15.10
CA GLN A 45 -4.86 -1.40 15.21
C GLN A 45 -3.47 -2.04 15.08
N GLY A 46 -2.48 -1.31 14.55
CA GLY A 46 -1.15 -1.85 14.29
C GLY A 46 -1.07 -2.66 12.98
N ILE A 47 -0.12 -3.57 12.90
CA ILE A 47 0.05 -4.46 11.74
C ILE A 47 -1.07 -5.52 11.80
N VAL A 48 -2.01 -5.43 10.86
CA VAL A 48 -3.18 -6.32 10.77
C VAL A 48 -3.00 -7.42 9.73
N LEU A 49 -2.00 -7.28 8.84
CA LEU A 49 -1.70 -8.26 7.81
C LEU A 49 -0.19 -8.34 7.61
N ASN A 50 0.31 -9.58 7.57
CA ASN A 50 1.69 -9.92 7.20
C ASN A 50 1.63 -11.19 6.37
N GLU A 51 1.64 -11.03 5.06
CA GLU A 51 1.42 -12.09 4.10
C GLU A 51 2.55 -12.15 3.06
N PRO A 52 2.93 -13.34 2.59
CA PRO A 52 3.88 -13.45 1.49
C PRO A 52 3.39 -12.73 0.23
N SER A 53 4.29 -12.03 -0.46
CA SER A 53 4.01 -11.40 -1.76
C SER A 53 3.97 -12.46 -2.87
N VAL A 54 2.97 -13.34 -2.83
CA VAL A 54 2.78 -14.47 -3.76
C VAL A 54 1.34 -14.50 -4.22
N VAL A 55 1.14 -14.78 -5.51
CA VAL A 55 -0.17 -14.93 -6.13
C VAL A 55 -0.22 -16.24 -6.92
N ALA A 56 -1.26 -17.02 -6.72
CA ALA A 56 -1.55 -18.20 -7.51
C ALA A 56 -2.56 -17.87 -8.61
N LEU A 57 -2.18 -18.13 -9.84
CA LEU A 57 -2.97 -17.89 -11.04
C LEU A 57 -3.41 -19.21 -11.67
N GLY A 58 -4.68 -19.31 -11.97
CA GLY A 58 -5.23 -20.39 -12.81
C GLY A 58 -5.53 -19.89 -14.20
N GLN A 59 -5.47 -20.79 -15.16
CA GLN A 59 -5.87 -20.53 -16.53
C GLN A 59 -7.26 -21.13 -16.77
N SER A 60 -8.24 -20.30 -17.07
CA SER A 60 -9.59 -20.75 -17.43
C SER A 60 -10.03 -20.06 -18.70
N ARG A 61 -10.36 -20.84 -19.73
CA ARG A 61 -10.81 -20.37 -21.04
C ARG A 61 -9.90 -19.30 -21.66
N GLY A 62 -8.57 -19.44 -21.53
CA GLY A 62 -7.59 -18.51 -22.06
C GLY A 62 -7.40 -17.21 -21.25
N LYS A 63 -8.08 -17.05 -20.11
CA LYS A 63 -7.91 -15.89 -19.21
C LYS A 63 -7.21 -16.30 -17.92
N ARG A 64 -6.28 -15.46 -17.46
CA ARG A 64 -5.67 -15.58 -16.13
C ARG A 64 -6.71 -15.19 -15.07
N ARG A 65 -6.79 -15.99 -14.02
CA ARG A 65 -7.63 -15.71 -12.86
C ARG A 65 -6.83 -15.93 -11.58
N VAL A 66 -6.90 -14.99 -10.66
CA VAL A 66 -6.33 -15.14 -9.32
C VAL A 66 -7.14 -16.20 -8.56
N LEU A 67 -6.45 -17.22 -8.07
CA LEU A 67 -7.01 -18.32 -7.28
C LEU A 67 -6.74 -18.12 -5.78
N ALA A 68 -5.55 -17.64 -5.43
CA ALA A 68 -5.13 -17.42 -4.06
C ALA A 68 -4.06 -16.32 -4.01
N VAL A 69 -3.93 -15.67 -2.85
CA VAL A 69 -2.92 -14.66 -2.56
C VAL A 69 -2.30 -14.95 -1.19
N GLY A 70 -1.07 -14.52 -0.98
CA GLY A 70 -0.43 -14.61 0.32
C GLY A 70 -0.08 -16.03 0.73
N ASN A 71 -0.39 -16.38 1.96
CA ASN A 71 -0.08 -17.69 2.55
C ASN A 71 -0.70 -18.86 1.79
N GLU A 72 -1.92 -18.70 1.28
CA GLU A 72 -2.57 -19.75 0.48
C GLU A 72 -1.82 -19.98 -0.84
N ALA A 73 -1.45 -18.91 -1.54
CA ALA A 73 -0.67 -18.99 -2.76
C ALA A 73 0.73 -19.57 -2.51
N LYS A 74 1.37 -19.20 -1.38
CA LYS A 74 2.70 -19.73 -1.00
C LYS A 74 2.68 -21.25 -0.83
N ARG A 75 1.62 -21.82 -0.28
CA ARG A 75 1.46 -23.29 -0.12
C ARG A 75 1.37 -24.01 -1.48
N MET A 76 1.00 -23.28 -2.54
CA MET A 76 0.88 -23.81 -3.90
C MET A 76 2.21 -23.76 -4.66
N LEU A 77 3.22 -23.02 -4.20
CA LEU A 77 4.53 -22.94 -4.85
C LEU A 77 5.15 -24.34 -5.01
N GLY A 78 5.48 -24.71 -6.26
CA GLY A 78 6.10 -25.98 -6.60
C GLY A 78 5.21 -27.23 -6.42
N ARG A 79 3.91 -27.04 -6.14
CA ARG A 79 2.96 -28.14 -5.87
C ARG A 79 1.70 -28.08 -6.74
N THR A 80 1.68 -27.22 -7.75
CA THR A 80 0.50 -26.99 -8.60
C THR A 80 0.53 -27.85 -9.86
N PRO A 81 -0.64 -28.36 -10.32
CA PRO A 81 -0.79 -28.89 -11.66
C PRO A 81 -0.39 -27.82 -12.71
N GLY A 82 -0.01 -28.23 -13.90
CA GLY A 82 0.47 -27.33 -14.97
C GLY A 82 -0.50 -26.21 -15.39
N SER A 83 -1.78 -26.28 -14.96
CA SER A 83 -2.79 -25.24 -15.19
C SER A 83 -2.79 -24.12 -14.13
N ILE A 84 -2.01 -24.26 -13.06
CA ILE A 84 -1.92 -23.28 -11.97
C ILE A 84 -0.46 -22.85 -11.82
N GLN A 85 -0.22 -21.56 -11.79
CA GLN A 85 1.10 -20.97 -11.60
C GLN A 85 1.11 -20.07 -10.38
N ALA A 86 1.97 -20.35 -9.42
CA ALA A 86 2.21 -19.44 -8.30
C ALA A 86 3.46 -18.60 -8.58
N ILE A 87 3.29 -17.29 -8.56
CA ILE A 87 4.33 -16.31 -8.92
C ILE A 87 4.49 -15.25 -7.83
N ARG A 88 5.65 -14.60 -7.84
CA ARG A 88 5.94 -13.40 -7.06
C ARG A 88 5.85 -12.19 -7.98
N PRO A 89 4.84 -11.31 -7.81
CA PRO A 89 4.70 -10.12 -8.65
C PRO A 89 5.76 -9.05 -8.34
N MET A 90 6.34 -9.10 -7.13
CA MET A 90 7.45 -8.25 -6.72
C MET A 90 8.75 -9.03 -6.79
N ARG A 91 9.78 -8.47 -7.44
CA ARG A 91 11.10 -9.08 -7.57
C ARG A 91 12.18 -8.01 -7.57
N ASP A 92 13.19 -8.21 -6.74
CA ASP A 92 14.33 -7.31 -6.65
C ASP A 92 13.93 -5.83 -6.43
N GLY A 93 12.88 -5.60 -5.60
CA GLY A 93 12.35 -4.28 -5.32
C GLY A 93 11.51 -3.63 -6.42
N VAL A 94 11.25 -4.32 -7.53
CA VAL A 94 10.44 -3.81 -8.64
C VAL A 94 9.22 -4.67 -8.90
N ILE A 95 8.23 -4.09 -9.60
CA ILE A 95 7.07 -4.85 -10.06
C ILE A 95 7.44 -5.62 -11.33
N ALA A 96 7.51 -6.95 -11.20
CA ALA A 96 7.79 -7.84 -12.32
C ALA A 96 6.55 -8.15 -13.19
N ASP A 97 5.35 -8.10 -12.58
CA ASP A 97 4.06 -8.32 -13.28
C ASP A 97 3.02 -7.36 -12.69
N PHE A 98 2.70 -6.31 -13.46
CA PHE A 98 1.80 -5.24 -13.03
C PHE A 98 0.37 -5.71 -12.77
N GLU A 99 -0.17 -6.57 -13.65
CA GLU A 99 -1.54 -7.07 -13.51
C GLU A 99 -1.69 -7.90 -12.23
N VAL A 100 -0.69 -8.72 -11.95
CA VAL A 100 -0.70 -9.58 -10.76
C VAL A 100 -0.43 -8.79 -9.49
N ALA A 101 0.45 -7.78 -9.52
CA ALA A 101 0.68 -6.88 -8.41
C ALA A 101 -0.60 -6.08 -8.08
N GLU A 102 -1.30 -5.58 -9.09
CA GLU A 102 -2.58 -4.90 -8.94
C GLU A 102 -3.61 -5.78 -8.22
N GLU A 103 -3.78 -7.02 -8.65
CA GLU A 103 -4.72 -7.96 -8.03
C GLU A 103 -4.30 -8.31 -6.58
N MET A 104 -3.01 -8.40 -6.30
CA MET A 104 -2.49 -8.60 -4.95
C MET A 104 -2.81 -7.41 -4.04
N ILE A 105 -2.56 -6.18 -4.50
CA ILE A 105 -2.87 -4.95 -3.77
C ILE A 105 -4.38 -4.86 -3.51
N LYS A 106 -5.21 -5.09 -4.53
CA LYS A 106 -6.66 -5.11 -4.39
C LYS A 106 -7.13 -6.13 -3.36
N TYR A 107 -6.54 -7.32 -3.39
CA TYR A 107 -6.89 -8.37 -2.44
C TYR A 107 -6.59 -7.93 -0.99
N PHE A 108 -5.39 -7.42 -0.71
CA PHE A 108 -5.00 -7.02 0.63
C PHE A 108 -5.80 -5.81 1.14
N ILE A 109 -6.03 -4.79 0.31
CA ILE A 109 -6.88 -3.66 0.69
C ILE A 109 -8.29 -4.13 1.03
N ARG A 110 -8.89 -4.99 0.21
CA ARG A 110 -10.25 -5.51 0.45
C ARG A 110 -10.32 -6.39 1.69
N GLN A 111 -9.31 -7.21 1.94
CA GLN A 111 -9.24 -8.07 3.12
C GLN A 111 -9.22 -7.24 4.41
N VAL A 112 -8.46 -6.15 4.44
CA VAL A 112 -8.32 -5.28 5.61
C VAL A 112 -9.49 -4.31 5.74
N HIS A 113 -9.95 -3.75 4.63
CA HIS A 113 -11.02 -2.75 4.63
C HIS A 113 -12.37 -3.32 5.05
N ASN A 114 -12.53 -4.65 5.02
CA ASN A 114 -13.70 -5.41 5.45
C ASN A 114 -15.00 -4.59 5.37
N HIS A 115 -15.80 -4.75 4.35
CA HIS A 115 -17.02 -4.04 3.90
C HIS A 115 -17.93 -3.33 4.96
N ARG A 116 -17.51 -3.23 6.20
CA ARG A 116 -18.20 -2.58 7.31
C ARG A 116 -17.86 -1.10 7.49
N SER A 117 -16.83 -0.59 6.82
CA SER A 117 -16.50 0.82 6.86
C SER A 117 -17.25 1.55 5.74
N PHE A 118 -18.10 2.49 6.11
CA PHE A 118 -18.89 3.31 5.18
C PHE A 118 -18.03 4.33 4.42
N ALA A 119 -16.75 4.47 4.76
CA ALA A 119 -15.84 5.42 4.12
C ALA A 119 -14.63 4.71 3.53
N SER A 120 -14.32 5.00 2.27
CA SER A 120 -13.10 4.52 1.60
C SER A 120 -11.84 4.99 2.32
N PRO A 121 -10.81 4.14 2.51
CA PRO A 121 -9.61 4.48 3.25
C PRO A 121 -8.70 5.46 2.51
N GLN A 122 -7.90 6.22 3.26
CA GLN A 122 -6.65 6.77 2.74
C GLN A 122 -5.58 5.70 2.87
N VAL A 123 -4.76 5.55 1.84
CA VAL A 123 -3.73 4.53 1.79
C VAL A 123 -2.37 5.20 1.55
N ILE A 124 -1.39 4.87 2.38
CA ILE A 124 0.02 5.20 2.15
C ILE A 124 0.70 3.91 1.69
N ILE A 125 1.45 3.96 0.60
CA ILE A 125 2.17 2.79 0.07
C ILE A 125 3.65 3.11 0.02
N CYS A 126 4.47 2.24 0.63
CA CYS A 126 5.90 2.30 0.52
C CYS A 126 6.33 1.83 -0.87
N VAL A 127 7.26 2.56 -1.46
CA VAL A 127 7.85 2.25 -2.77
C VAL A 127 9.37 2.36 -2.68
N PRO A 128 10.11 1.51 -3.38
CA PRO A 128 11.57 1.63 -3.47
C PRO A 128 11.99 3.00 -4.04
N SER A 129 13.12 3.54 -3.57
CA SER A 129 13.64 4.84 -4.03
C SER A 129 13.89 4.86 -5.53
N GLY A 130 14.31 3.71 -6.11
CA GLY A 130 14.54 3.53 -7.53
C GLY A 130 13.29 3.33 -8.39
N SER A 131 12.08 3.38 -7.81
CA SER A 131 10.84 3.17 -8.56
C SER A 131 10.64 4.21 -9.65
N THR A 132 10.36 3.75 -10.85
CA THR A 132 10.06 4.60 -12.01
C THR A 132 8.72 5.31 -11.86
N ALA A 133 8.52 6.40 -12.60
CA ALA A 133 7.25 7.11 -12.62
C ALA A 133 6.07 6.20 -13.07
N VAL A 134 6.34 5.25 -13.96
CA VAL A 134 5.34 4.29 -14.45
C VAL A 134 4.93 3.33 -13.34
N GLU A 135 5.89 2.80 -12.59
CA GLU A 135 5.62 1.92 -11.44
C GLU A 135 4.85 2.63 -10.34
N ARG A 136 5.29 3.83 -9.98
CA ARG A 136 4.59 4.67 -8.98
C ARG A 136 3.14 4.92 -9.38
N ARG A 137 2.90 5.24 -10.64
CA ARG A 137 1.55 5.45 -11.17
C ARG A 137 0.71 4.17 -11.16
N ALA A 138 1.28 3.04 -11.56
CA ALA A 138 0.60 1.75 -11.56
C ALA A 138 0.18 1.33 -10.14
N ILE A 139 1.05 1.52 -9.14
CA ILE A 139 0.75 1.26 -7.73
C ILE A 139 -0.40 2.16 -7.26
N GLN A 140 -0.34 3.44 -7.58
CA GLN A 140 -1.37 4.40 -7.20
C GLN A 140 -2.73 4.04 -7.80
N GLU A 141 -2.80 3.83 -9.13
CA GLU A 141 -4.02 3.44 -9.83
C GLU A 141 -4.57 2.10 -9.30
N SER A 142 -3.70 1.14 -8.99
CA SER A 142 -4.10 -0.16 -8.41
C SER A 142 -4.80 0.00 -7.06
N ALA A 143 -4.29 0.85 -6.19
CA ALA A 143 -4.88 1.11 -4.89
C ALA A 143 -6.20 1.91 -4.99
N GLU A 144 -6.27 2.89 -5.90
CA GLU A 144 -7.50 3.64 -6.20
C GLU A 144 -8.59 2.69 -6.74
N ASN A 145 -8.25 1.80 -7.68
CA ASN A 145 -9.13 0.76 -8.21
C ASN A 145 -9.57 -0.27 -7.15
N ALA A 146 -8.76 -0.45 -6.11
CA ALA A 146 -9.12 -1.29 -4.96
C ALA A 146 -10.14 -0.63 -4.01
N GLY A 147 -10.41 0.66 -4.18
CA GLY A 147 -11.37 1.42 -3.38
C GLY A 147 -10.76 2.44 -2.43
N ALA A 148 -9.45 2.72 -2.52
CA ALA A 148 -8.84 3.82 -1.79
C ALA A 148 -9.39 5.17 -2.30
N ARG A 149 -9.77 6.06 -1.38
CA ARG A 149 -10.23 7.42 -1.74
C ARG A 149 -9.08 8.38 -2.03
N LYS A 150 -7.90 8.09 -1.49
CA LYS A 150 -6.68 8.85 -1.68
C LYS A 150 -5.47 7.95 -1.44
N VAL A 151 -4.49 8.03 -2.31
CA VAL A 151 -3.26 7.26 -2.22
C VAL A 151 -2.08 8.22 -2.13
N PHE A 152 -1.17 7.93 -1.21
CA PHE A 152 0.11 8.59 -1.06
C PHE A 152 1.21 7.56 -1.24
N LEU A 153 2.28 7.96 -1.90
CA LEU A 153 3.48 7.15 -2.02
C LEU A 153 4.58 7.75 -1.13
N ILE A 154 5.28 6.89 -0.42
CA ILE A 154 6.44 7.25 0.40
C ILE A 154 7.60 6.32 0.03
N GLU A 155 8.81 6.85 0.00
CA GLU A 155 10.00 6.02 -0.25
C GLU A 155 10.31 5.14 0.97
N GLU A 156 10.70 3.88 0.72
CA GLU A 156 10.99 2.90 1.77
C GLU A 156 11.99 3.44 2.82
N PRO A 157 13.14 4.05 2.45
CA PRO A 157 14.07 4.58 3.45
C PRO A 157 13.49 5.72 4.29
N MET A 158 12.61 6.54 3.72
CA MET A 158 11.93 7.60 4.47
C MET A 158 10.92 7.01 5.46
N ALA A 159 10.16 6.01 5.03
CA ALA A 159 9.23 5.30 5.92
C ALA A 159 9.98 4.59 7.06
N ALA A 160 11.11 3.95 6.76
CA ALA A 160 11.96 3.31 7.74
C ALA A 160 12.54 4.32 8.75
N ALA A 161 12.99 5.49 8.28
CA ALA A 161 13.50 6.56 9.13
C ALA A 161 12.43 7.09 10.09
N ILE A 162 11.22 7.30 9.60
CA ILE A 162 10.07 7.71 10.43
C ILE A 162 9.75 6.62 11.46
N GLY A 163 9.74 5.36 11.04
CA GLY A 163 9.47 4.22 11.92
C GLY A 163 10.55 4.00 12.98
N ALA A 164 11.80 4.39 12.71
CA ALA A 164 12.92 4.37 13.64
C ALA A 164 13.03 5.64 14.51
N ASP A 165 12.04 6.55 14.40
CA ASP A 165 12.01 7.84 15.13
C ASP A 165 13.27 8.70 14.88
N LEU A 166 13.80 8.65 13.64
CA LEU A 166 14.90 9.51 13.24
C LEU A 166 14.41 10.94 13.00
N PRO A 167 15.24 11.96 13.27
CA PRO A 167 14.85 13.37 13.20
C PRO A 167 14.78 13.87 11.74
N VAL A 168 13.87 13.31 10.94
CA VAL A 168 13.71 13.58 9.50
C VAL A 168 13.21 15.01 9.19
N THR A 169 12.78 15.75 10.21
CA THR A 169 12.30 17.14 10.10
C THR A 169 13.33 18.15 10.65
N GLU A 170 14.49 17.70 11.10
CA GLU A 170 15.54 18.53 11.65
C GLU A 170 16.69 18.71 10.65
N PRO A 171 17.47 19.81 10.72
CA PRO A 171 18.60 20.06 9.82
C PRO A 171 19.82 19.24 10.23
N GLN A 172 19.68 17.92 10.26
CA GLN A 172 20.78 16.99 10.51
C GLN A 172 20.67 15.79 9.58
N GLY A 173 21.82 15.26 9.16
CA GLY A 173 21.87 14.08 8.32
C GLY A 173 21.63 12.80 9.12
N SER A 174 20.76 11.94 8.60
CA SER A 174 20.56 10.57 9.10
C SER A 174 20.80 9.57 7.99
N MET A 175 21.30 8.39 8.31
CA MET A 175 21.50 7.32 7.34
C MET A 175 20.64 6.11 7.74
N VAL A 176 19.98 5.55 6.74
CA VAL A 176 19.19 4.32 6.88
C VAL A 176 19.80 3.26 5.96
N VAL A 177 19.92 2.05 6.49
CA VAL A 177 20.23 0.85 5.72
C VAL A 177 19.06 -0.10 5.91
N ASP A 178 18.27 -0.28 4.88
CA ASP A 178 17.14 -1.20 4.85
C ASP A 178 17.55 -2.49 4.15
N ILE A 179 17.46 -3.61 4.86
CA ILE A 179 17.84 -4.93 4.38
C ILE A 179 16.60 -5.80 4.28
N GLY A 180 16.03 -5.86 3.09
CA GLY A 180 14.83 -6.60 2.79
C GLY A 180 15.08 -8.05 2.37
N GLY A 181 14.01 -8.72 1.94
CA GLY A 181 14.07 -10.10 1.45
C GLY A 181 14.59 -10.26 0.01
N GLY A 182 14.74 -9.18 -0.75
CA GLY A 182 15.20 -9.19 -2.14
C GLY A 182 16.05 -7.98 -2.51
N THR A 183 16.08 -6.95 -1.66
CA THR A 183 16.82 -5.71 -1.89
C THR A 183 17.50 -5.24 -0.61
N THR A 184 18.55 -4.45 -0.80
CA THR A 184 19.14 -3.64 0.27
C THR A 184 19.19 -2.20 -0.23
N GLU A 185 18.57 -1.29 0.51
CA GLU A 185 18.61 0.14 0.22
C GLU A 185 19.45 0.88 1.26
N VAL A 186 20.26 1.81 0.78
CA VAL A 186 21.05 2.72 1.62
C VAL A 186 20.68 4.15 1.25
N ALA A 187 20.19 4.91 2.20
CA ALA A 187 19.80 6.28 1.98
C ALA A 187 20.36 7.21 3.05
N VAL A 188 20.79 8.41 2.62
CA VAL A 188 21.10 9.53 3.49
C VAL A 188 19.97 10.52 3.40
N LEU A 189 19.38 10.84 4.55
CA LEU A 189 18.28 11.77 4.70
C LEU A 189 18.82 13.05 5.30
N SER A 190 18.62 14.18 4.64
CA SER A 190 19.01 15.50 5.09
C SER A 190 17.99 16.52 4.62
N LEU A 191 17.65 17.47 5.47
CA LEU A 191 16.95 18.71 5.12
C LEU A 191 17.95 19.76 4.64
#